data_157e637192e971169003b16fda27e224
#
_entry.id   157e637192e971169003b16fda27e224
#
_cell.length_a   1.000
_cell.length_b   1.000
_cell.length_c   1.000
_cell.angle_alpha   90.00
_cell.angle_beta   90.00
_cell.angle_gamma   90.00
#
_symmetry.space_group_name_H-M   'P 1'
#
loop_
_entity.id
_entity.type
_entity.pdbx_description
1 polymer ?
#
loop_
_entity_poly.entity_id
_entity_poly.type
_entity_poly.pdbx_seq_one_letter_code
_entity_poly.pdbx_strand_id
1 'polypeptide(L)'
;MKLGMFLQPTHDPARDLTTALEEDRQTVMLADRLGYHEVWVGEHVSCTSEPITDPLVFLATLIGETSQIKLGTGVMCLPHRHPAQVASQAALFDHLSKGRFQMGVGQGSLSSDVQLFGVGGSAAREEMVRESVRHMLAIWSSPAPHHHAGAHWTVSVDPGGAPEFGVGEFIKPYQQPHPPLATSIMSPGSRSARMAGELGWIPISSAAFLHARYTASHWEQYLEAAETAGRPADPEIWRIVRQVVVAPSDEEAREHVLDPNGALAFWYRYVLGAMRARQALPLVAPERHPDPELLTWEEMALEQTTFGSPSTVVDQLVALRDLTGHFGVLTTMAVEWTDAPFGRRSMELLAREVLPRFARHAANASAARTF
;
A
#
# COMPACT_ATOMS: atom_id res chain seq x y z
N MET A 1 -16.90 -3.75 -4.72
CA MET A 1 -15.64 -3.64 -3.94
C MET A 1 -14.83 -4.91 -4.11
N LYS A 2 -13.54 -4.80 -4.34
CA LYS A 2 -12.58 -5.92 -4.41
C LYS A 2 -11.79 -6.01 -3.11
N LEU A 3 -11.14 -7.14 -2.85
CA LEU A 3 -10.17 -7.27 -1.76
C LEU A 3 -8.76 -7.11 -2.27
N GLY A 4 -7.94 -6.37 -1.55
CA GLY A 4 -6.51 -6.28 -1.68
C GLY A 4 -5.82 -6.63 -0.36
N MET A 5 -4.50 -6.73 -0.40
CA MET A 5 -3.65 -6.91 0.77
C MET A 5 -2.55 -5.86 0.76
N PHE A 6 -2.28 -5.25 1.90
CA PHE A 6 -1.10 -4.43 2.11
C PHE A 6 -0.16 -5.19 3.06
N LEU A 7 0.89 -5.73 2.51
CA LEU A 7 1.88 -6.50 3.24
C LEU A 7 3.00 -5.55 3.68
N GLN A 8 2.95 -5.16 4.93
CA GLN A 8 4.03 -4.51 5.64
C GLN A 8 4.21 -5.29 6.94
N PRO A 9 4.87 -6.47 6.84
CA PRO A 9 4.96 -7.37 7.95
C PRO A 9 5.76 -6.71 9.08
N THR A 10 5.25 -6.82 10.29
CA THR A 10 5.91 -6.27 11.46
C THR A 10 6.18 -7.41 12.43
N HIS A 11 7.37 -7.96 12.34
CA HIS A 11 7.83 -9.11 13.13
C HIS A 11 8.61 -8.68 14.36
N ASP A 12 8.56 -9.51 15.42
CA ASP A 12 9.49 -9.38 16.52
C ASP A 12 10.93 -9.61 15.98
N PRO A 13 11.87 -8.66 16.19
CA PRO A 13 13.25 -8.80 15.71
C PRO A 13 13.99 -10.05 16.22
N ALA A 14 13.50 -10.68 17.30
CA ALA A 14 14.05 -11.92 17.83
C ALA A 14 13.64 -13.18 17.06
N ARG A 15 12.67 -13.08 16.14
CA ARG A 15 12.24 -14.20 15.30
C ARG A 15 13.27 -14.58 14.25
N ASP A 16 13.26 -15.85 13.84
CA ASP A 16 14.02 -16.27 12.66
C ASP A 16 13.48 -15.61 11.39
N LEU A 17 14.31 -14.80 10.77
CA LEU A 17 13.96 -13.98 9.62
C LEU A 17 13.53 -14.84 8.41
N THR A 18 14.20 -15.96 8.17
CA THR A 18 13.89 -16.83 7.03
C THR A 18 12.49 -17.42 7.16
N THR A 19 12.13 -17.87 8.37
CA THR A 19 10.80 -18.39 8.69
C THR A 19 9.74 -17.29 8.54
N ALA A 20 9.99 -16.10 9.06
CA ALA A 20 9.06 -14.96 8.97
C ALA A 20 8.78 -14.58 7.50
N LEU A 21 9.81 -14.45 6.67
CA LEU A 21 9.64 -14.15 5.25
C LEU A 21 8.89 -15.26 4.48
N GLU A 22 9.07 -16.52 4.85
CA GLU A 22 8.32 -17.62 4.24
C GLU A 22 6.83 -17.58 4.64
N GLU A 23 6.52 -17.25 5.88
CA GLU A 23 5.13 -17.03 6.33
C GLU A 23 4.46 -15.88 5.56
N ASP A 24 5.19 -14.79 5.32
CA ASP A 24 4.71 -13.68 4.49
C ASP A 24 4.41 -14.12 3.05
N ARG A 25 5.30 -14.91 2.44
CA ARG A 25 5.06 -15.48 1.12
C ARG A 25 3.80 -16.37 1.10
N GLN A 26 3.64 -17.25 2.09
CA GLN A 26 2.47 -18.12 2.20
C GLN A 26 1.18 -17.34 2.38
N THR A 27 1.24 -16.19 3.08
CA THR A 27 0.10 -15.28 3.23
C THR A 27 -0.35 -14.72 1.87
N VAL A 28 0.58 -14.28 1.04
CA VAL A 28 0.26 -13.78 -0.32
C VAL A 28 -0.26 -14.91 -1.21
N MET A 29 0.33 -16.10 -1.15
CA MET A 29 -0.14 -17.27 -1.90
C MET A 29 -1.56 -17.69 -1.48
N LEU A 30 -1.91 -17.55 -0.20
CA LEU A 30 -3.27 -17.76 0.27
C LEU A 30 -4.21 -16.68 -0.27
N ALA A 31 -3.81 -15.42 -0.26
CA ALA A 31 -4.60 -14.32 -0.82
C ALA A 31 -4.91 -14.56 -2.32
N ASP A 32 -3.94 -15.03 -3.12
CA ASP A 32 -4.16 -15.42 -4.51
C ASP A 32 -5.22 -16.52 -4.65
N ARG A 33 -5.11 -17.59 -3.84
CA ARG A 33 -6.10 -18.69 -3.83
C ARG A 33 -7.50 -18.26 -3.38
N LEU A 34 -7.60 -17.26 -2.50
CA LEU A 34 -8.87 -16.70 -2.03
C LEU A 34 -9.46 -15.65 -2.98
N GLY A 35 -8.78 -15.34 -4.09
CA GLY A 35 -9.25 -14.40 -5.09
C GLY A 35 -9.04 -12.93 -4.72
N TYR A 36 -8.09 -12.62 -3.85
CA TYR A 36 -7.68 -11.23 -3.63
C TYR A 36 -7.17 -10.63 -4.93
N HIS A 37 -7.59 -9.43 -5.22
CA HIS A 37 -7.29 -8.75 -6.48
C HIS A 37 -5.81 -8.34 -6.60
N GLU A 38 -5.22 -7.90 -5.49
CA GLU A 38 -3.88 -7.32 -5.47
C GLU A 38 -3.20 -7.47 -4.11
N VAL A 39 -1.86 -7.45 -4.12
CA VAL A 39 -1.02 -7.26 -2.93
C VAL A 39 -0.10 -6.07 -3.17
N TRP A 40 0.10 -5.25 -2.13
CA TRP A 40 1.05 -4.15 -2.08
C TRP A 40 2.08 -4.45 -1.02
N VAL A 41 3.37 -4.43 -1.38
CA VAL A 41 4.46 -4.79 -0.46
C VAL A 41 5.26 -3.54 -0.12
N GLY A 42 5.38 -3.25 1.19
CA GLY A 42 6.15 -2.14 1.73
C GLY A 42 7.66 -2.31 1.62
N GLU A 43 8.40 -1.24 1.91
CA GLU A 43 9.87 -1.21 1.88
C GLU A 43 10.42 -0.45 3.08
N HIS A 44 11.31 -1.10 3.84
CA HIS A 44 12.18 -0.45 4.83
C HIS A 44 13.58 -1.07 4.79
N VAL A 45 14.62 -0.24 4.67
CA VAL A 45 15.99 -0.73 4.51
C VAL A 45 16.66 -0.94 5.87
N SER A 46 16.32 -0.12 6.87
CA SER A 46 16.96 -0.11 8.18
C SER A 46 15.99 -0.39 9.34
N CYS A 47 15.06 -1.33 9.14
CA CYS A 47 14.11 -1.76 10.16
C CYS A 47 14.03 -3.28 10.22
N THR A 48 14.57 -3.90 11.27
CA THR A 48 14.56 -5.36 11.40
C THR A 48 13.18 -5.93 11.71
N SER A 49 12.26 -5.12 12.25
CA SER A 49 10.86 -5.51 12.41
C SER A 49 10.08 -5.49 11.10
N GLU A 50 10.53 -4.74 10.10
CA GLU A 50 9.93 -4.68 8.77
C GLU A 50 10.97 -5.10 7.73
N PRO A 51 11.23 -6.42 7.58
CA PRO A 51 12.45 -6.94 6.99
C PRO A 51 12.50 -6.91 5.46
N ILE A 52 11.45 -6.49 4.78
CA ILE A 52 11.42 -6.44 3.31
C ILE A 52 12.14 -5.16 2.85
N THR A 53 13.42 -5.31 2.52
CA THR A 53 14.30 -4.20 2.11
C THR A 53 14.18 -3.84 0.62
N ASP A 54 13.63 -4.75 -0.19
CA ASP A 54 13.34 -4.51 -1.61
C ASP A 54 12.07 -5.26 -2.00
N PRO A 55 10.96 -4.55 -2.29
CA PRO A 55 9.70 -5.17 -2.63
C PRO A 55 9.73 -5.94 -3.95
N LEU A 56 10.56 -5.55 -4.95
CA LEU A 56 10.65 -6.31 -6.21
C LEU A 56 11.34 -7.65 -6.00
N VAL A 57 12.38 -7.70 -5.16
CA VAL A 57 13.06 -8.96 -4.82
C VAL A 57 12.08 -9.92 -4.12
N PHE A 58 11.32 -9.43 -3.14
CA PHE A 58 10.32 -10.25 -2.45
C PHE A 58 9.22 -10.70 -3.40
N LEU A 59 8.61 -9.79 -4.16
CA LEU A 59 7.54 -10.09 -5.10
C LEU A 59 7.98 -11.04 -6.23
N ALA A 60 9.24 -11.01 -6.65
CA ALA A 60 9.76 -11.92 -7.67
C ALA A 60 9.66 -13.39 -7.23
N THR A 61 9.78 -13.67 -5.93
CA THR A 61 9.61 -15.03 -5.38
C THR A 61 8.19 -15.57 -5.48
N LEU A 62 7.22 -14.70 -5.75
CA LEU A 62 5.79 -15.02 -5.81
C LEU A 62 5.25 -15.15 -7.25
N ILE A 63 6.03 -14.75 -8.25
CA ILE A 63 5.56 -14.76 -9.65
C ILE A 63 5.14 -16.16 -10.10
N GLY A 64 5.94 -17.18 -9.76
CA GLY A 64 5.65 -18.56 -10.11
C GLY A 64 4.68 -19.27 -9.18
N GLU A 65 4.44 -18.73 -7.98
CA GLU A 65 3.61 -19.33 -6.93
C GLU A 65 2.18 -18.78 -6.92
N THR A 66 1.92 -17.74 -7.71
CA THR A 66 0.62 -17.06 -7.81
C THR A 66 0.15 -16.99 -9.27
N SER A 67 -1.16 -16.89 -9.47
CA SER A 67 -1.75 -17.00 -10.82
C SER A 67 -2.46 -15.73 -11.29
N GLN A 68 -3.20 -15.03 -10.43
CA GLN A 68 -4.08 -13.93 -10.80
C GLN A 68 -3.86 -12.64 -10.01
N ILE A 69 -3.36 -12.72 -8.77
CA ILE A 69 -3.17 -11.56 -7.91
C ILE A 69 -2.21 -10.56 -8.56
N LYS A 70 -2.57 -9.28 -8.55
CA LYS A 70 -1.67 -8.20 -8.97
C LYS A 70 -0.58 -8.03 -7.91
N LEU A 71 0.64 -7.80 -8.37
CA LEU A 71 1.84 -7.69 -7.54
C LEU A 71 2.30 -6.23 -7.52
N GLY A 72 2.12 -5.56 -6.40
CA GLY A 72 2.35 -4.12 -6.26
C GLY A 72 3.45 -3.78 -5.27
N THR A 73 4.27 -2.77 -5.57
CA THR A 73 5.13 -2.14 -4.57
C THR A 73 4.33 -1.11 -3.76
N GLY A 74 4.41 -1.13 -2.45
CA GLY A 74 3.53 -0.33 -1.59
C GLY A 74 4.24 0.47 -0.48
N VAL A 75 5.26 1.25 -0.80
CA VAL A 75 5.77 1.80 -2.05
C VAL A 75 7.25 1.48 -2.24
N MET A 76 7.76 1.62 -3.46
CA MET A 76 9.19 1.72 -3.72
C MET A 76 9.66 3.16 -3.45
N CYS A 77 10.68 3.33 -2.61
CA CYS A 77 11.21 4.64 -2.22
C CYS A 77 12.17 5.16 -3.30
N LEU A 78 11.68 5.98 -4.22
CA LEU A 78 12.47 6.47 -5.37
C LEU A 78 13.67 7.34 -5.00
N PRO A 79 13.64 8.17 -3.93
CA PRO A 79 14.83 8.93 -3.54
C PRO A 79 16.06 8.10 -3.16
N HIS A 80 15.86 6.80 -2.88
CA HIS A 80 16.96 5.89 -2.52
C HIS A 80 17.62 5.22 -3.74
N ARG A 81 17.15 5.47 -4.96
CA ARG A 81 17.52 4.72 -6.16
C ARG A 81 17.68 5.62 -7.39
N HIS A 82 18.60 5.23 -8.29
CA HIS A 82 18.73 5.92 -9.57
C HIS A 82 17.56 5.56 -10.52
N PRO A 83 16.86 6.53 -11.14
CA PRO A 83 15.66 6.28 -11.93
C PRO A 83 15.85 5.35 -13.13
N ALA A 84 17.01 5.36 -13.77
CA ALA A 84 17.30 4.44 -14.87
C ALA A 84 17.38 2.97 -14.41
N GLN A 85 17.93 2.72 -13.22
CA GLN A 85 17.95 1.39 -12.63
C GLN A 85 16.53 0.93 -12.30
N VAL A 86 15.73 1.81 -11.69
CA VAL A 86 14.33 1.51 -11.35
C VAL A 86 13.51 1.24 -12.60
N ALA A 87 13.68 2.03 -13.67
CA ALA A 87 12.99 1.82 -14.93
C ALA A 87 13.29 0.44 -15.54
N SER A 88 14.56 0.02 -15.51
CA SER A 88 14.97 -1.29 -16.01
C SER A 88 14.42 -2.44 -15.17
N GLN A 89 14.52 -2.34 -13.85
CA GLN A 89 14.01 -3.36 -12.92
C GLN A 89 12.50 -3.51 -13.01
N ALA A 90 11.75 -2.39 -13.05
CA ALA A 90 10.30 -2.38 -13.19
C ALA A 90 9.84 -3.00 -14.51
N ALA A 91 10.49 -2.67 -15.62
CA ALA A 91 10.18 -3.25 -16.93
C ALA A 91 10.46 -4.77 -16.94
N LEU A 92 11.59 -5.21 -16.41
CA LEU A 92 11.92 -6.64 -16.29
C LEU A 92 10.87 -7.38 -15.45
N PHE A 93 10.51 -6.83 -14.29
CA PHE A 93 9.51 -7.43 -13.40
C PHE A 93 8.15 -7.52 -14.08
N ASP A 94 7.76 -6.49 -14.84
CA ASP A 94 6.49 -6.46 -15.57
C ASP A 94 6.41 -7.56 -16.64
N HIS A 95 7.49 -7.82 -17.37
CA HIS A 95 7.60 -8.95 -18.29
C HIS A 95 7.52 -10.30 -17.57
N LEU A 96 8.28 -10.48 -16.49
CA LEU A 96 8.29 -11.73 -15.73
C LEU A 96 6.92 -12.04 -15.13
N SER A 97 6.22 -11.03 -14.62
CA SER A 97 4.87 -11.14 -14.05
C SER A 97 3.76 -11.14 -15.10
N LYS A 98 4.09 -10.98 -16.39
CA LYS A 98 3.15 -10.95 -17.53
C LYS A 98 2.04 -9.92 -17.34
N GLY A 99 2.40 -8.70 -16.92
CA GLY A 99 1.48 -7.58 -16.74
C GLY A 99 0.64 -7.66 -15.45
N ARG A 100 1.05 -8.44 -14.46
CA ARG A 100 0.45 -8.41 -13.12
C ARG A 100 1.07 -7.34 -12.20
N PHE A 101 2.06 -6.61 -12.68
CA PHE A 101 2.75 -5.59 -11.93
C PHE A 101 1.92 -4.31 -11.77
N GLN A 102 1.96 -3.72 -10.57
CA GLN A 102 1.50 -2.37 -10.27
C GLN A 102 2.63 -1.65 -9.51
N MET A 103 2.99 -0.46 -9.94
CA MET A 103 4.15 0.23 -9.39
C MET A 103 3.74 1.35 -8.44
N GLY A 104 3.70 1.05 -7.15
CA GLY A 104 3.59 2.10 -6.13
C GLY A 104 4.93 2.75 -5.85
N VAL A 105 4.95 4.08 -5.87
CA VAL A 105 6.14 4.90 -5.67
C VAL A 105 5.93 5.92 -4.55
N GLY A 106 7.00 6.23 -3.83
CA GLY A 106 6.92 7.17 -2.72
C GLY A 106 8.26 7.77 -2.33
N GLN A 107 8.18 8.70 -1.36
CA GLN A 107 9.33 9.47 -0.90
C GLN A 107 10.13 8.80 0.23
N GLY A 108 9.60 7.71 0.81
CA GLY A 108 10.10 7.16 2.07
C GLY A 108 9.76 8.04 3.28
N SER A 109 9.54 7.41 4.45
CA SER A 109 9.17 8.13 5.68
C SER A 109 9.93 7.67 6.92
N LEU A 110 10.62 6.54 6.87
CA LEU A 110 11.42 6.03 7.98
C LEU A 110 12.67 6.91 8.16
N SER A 111 12.82 7.50 9.36
CA SER A 111 13.87 8.49 9.62
C SER A 111 15.28 7.93 9.46
N SER A 112 15.49 6.66 9.83
CA SER A 112 16.77 5.97 9.67
C SER A 112 17.12 5.76 8.20
N ASP A 113 16.17 5.42 7.34
CA ASP A 113 16.39 5.30 5.89
C ASP A 113 16.70 6.67 5.27
N VAL A 114 15.95 7.70 5.65
CA VAL A 114 16.21 9.09 5.20
C VAL A 114 17.62 9.53 5.56
N GLN A 115 18.08 9.20 6.77
CA GLN A 115 19.44 9.49 7.23
C GLN A 115 20.49 8.66 6.48
N LEU A 116 20.23 7.35 6.31
CA LEU A 116 21.14 6.41 5.63
C LEU A 116 21.46 6.86 4.20
N PHE A 117 20.44 7.28 3.45
CA PHE A 117 20.60 7.71 2.06
C PHE A 117 20.93 9.20 1.91
N GLY A 118 20.99 9.96 3.00
CA GLY A 118 21.33 11.39 2.95
C GLY A 118 20.36 12.24 2.15
N VAL A 119 19.11 11.78 1.97
CA VAL A 119 18.08 12.48 1.21
C VAL A 119 17.42 13.57 2.06
N GLY A 120 17.12 14.70 1.45
CA GLY A 120 16.67 15.91 2.14
C GLY A 120 15.31 15.81 2.83
N GLY A 121 14.76 16.95 3.24
CA GLY A 121 13.42 17.03 3.85
C GLY A 121 12.30 16.53 2.93
N SER A 122 11.09 16.38 3.49
CA SER A 122 9.94 15.80 2.76
C SER A 122 9.65 16.48 1.41
N ALA A 123 9.77 17.83 1.32
CA ALA A 123 9.53 18.55 0.07
C ALA A 123 10.56 18.18 -1.02
N ALA A 124 11.85 18.11 -0.65
CA ALA A 124 12.91 17.73 -1.60
C ALA A 124 12.72 16.27 -2.08
N ARG A 125 12.36 15.35 -1.18
CA ARG A 125 12.09 13.96 -1.55
C ARG A 125 10.88 13.82 -2.46
N GLU A 126 9.84 14.64 -2.30
CA GLU A 126 8.70 14.67 -3.21
C GLU A 126 9.12 15.11 -4.62
N GLU A 127 9.98 16.12 -4.73
CA GLU A 127 10.56 16.55 -6.00
C GLU A 127 11.40 15.44 -6.64
N MET A 128 12.21 14.73 -5.85
CA MET A 128 12.96 13.56 -6.31
C MET A 128 12.04 12.48 -6.87
N VAL A 129 10.90 12.20 -6.23
CA VAL A 129 9.90 11.25 -6.76
C VAL A 129 9.37 11.72 -8.12
N ARG A 130 8.92 12.96 -8.23
CA ARG A 130 8.40 13.53 -9.49
C ARG A 130 9.45 13.49 -10.61
N GLU A 131 10.68 13.84 -10.28
CA GLU A 131 11.79 13.81 -11.24
C GLU A 131 12.14 12.39 -11.67
N SER A 132 12.23 11.44 -10.72
CA SER A 132 12.49 10.03 -11.02
C SER A 132 11.43 9.45 -11.94
N VAL A 133 10.14 9.70 -11.68
CA VAL A 133 9.07 9.21 -12.54
C VAL A 133 9.15 9.84 -13.94
N ARG A 134 9.46 11.13 -14.06
CA ARG A 134 9.67 11.76 -15.39
C ARG A 134 10.77 11.07 -16.18
N HIS A 135 11.91 10.78 -15.55
CA HIS A 135 13.01 10.06 -16.21
C HIS A 135 12.61 8.64 -16.61
N MET A 136 11.90 7.92 -15.76
CA MET A 136 11.41 6.56 -16.05
C MET A 136 10.43 6.56 -17.24
N LEU A 137 9.45 7.48 -17.24
CA LEU A 137 8.50 7.60 -18.34
C LEU A 137 9.20 7.99 -19.66
N ALA A 138 10.18 8.87 -19.62
CA ALA A 138 10.98 9.23 -20.80
C ALA A 138 11.77 8.02 -21.34
N ILE A 139 12.39 7.23 -20.45
CA ILE A 139 13.08 5.98 -20.82
C ILE A 139 12.10 4.99 -21.48
N TRP A 140 10.89 4.86 -20.97
CA TRP A 140 9.93 3.88 -21.49
C TRP A 140 9.26 4.31 -22.79
N SER A 141 9.11 5.64 -23.03
CA SER A 141 8.36 6.18 -24.17
C SER A 141 9.18 6.33 -25.46
N SER A 142 10.50 6.32 -25.40
CA SER A 142 11.37 6.57 -26.56
C SER A 142 12.55 5.61 -26.64
N PRO A 143 13.11 5.36 -27.83
CA PRO A 143 14.40 4.69 -27.96
C PRO A 143 15.55 5.61 -27.53
N ALA A 144 16.77 5.07 -27.41
CA ALA A 144 17.98 5.86 -27.26
C ALA A 144 18.23 6.78 -28.48
N PRO A 145 18.98 7.90 -28.34
CA PRO A 145 19.69 8.31 -27.13
C PRO A 145 18.80 8.93 -26.07
N HIS A 146 19.24 8.83 -24.81
CA HIS A 146 18.58 9.51 -23.68
C HIS A 146 19.55 10.51 -23.07
N HIS A 147 19.18 11.78 -23.03
CA HIS A 147 19.93 12.85 -22.38
C HIS A 147 18.97 13.71 -21.57
N HIS A 148 18.71 13.28 -20.34
CA HIS A 148 17.78 13.93 -19.43
C HIS A 148 18.52 14.38 -18.17
N ALA A 149 18.71 15.69 -18.00
CA ALA A 149 19.24 16.27 -16.78
C ALA A 149 18.09 16.83 -15.92
N GLY A 150 18.15 16.55 -14.64
CA GLY A 150 17.26 17.08 -13.61
C GLY A 150 18.03 17.75 -12.50
N ALA A 151 17.35 18.15 -11.44
CA ALA A 151 17.96 18.73 -10.24
C ALA A 151 18.69 17.68 -9.38
N HIS A 152 18.21 16.43 -9.42
CA HIS A 152 18.69 15.35 -8.57
C HIS A 152 19.35 14.22 -9.37
N TRP A 153 18.91 13.99 -10.61
CA TRP A 153 19.33 12.86 -11.42
C TRP A 153 19.74 13.28 -12.83
N THR A 154 20.69 12.56 -13.38
CA THR A 154 21.05 12.66 -14.81
C THR A 154 20.99 11.27 -15.42
N VAL A 155 20.23 11.14 -16.50
CA VAL A 155 20.20 9.93 -17.34
C VAL A 155 20.83 10.32 -18.67
N SER A 156 21.99 9.75 -18.98
CA SER A 156 22.69 10.01 -20.23
C SER A 156 23.24 8.72 -20.79
N VAL A 157 22.74 8.32 -21.95
CA VAL A 157 23.20 7.14 -22.67
C VAL A 157 22.99 7.31 -24.17
N ASP A 158 24.07 7.06 -24.93
CA ASP A 158 24.04 6.95 -26.39
C ASP A 158 23.91 5.49 -26.83
N PRO A 159 23.35 5.21 -28.02
CA PRO A 159 23.45 3.88 -28.61
C PRO A 159 24.95 3.47 -28.63
N GLY A 160 25.20 2.30 -28.09
CA GLY A 160 26.60 1.79 -28.02
C GLY A 160 27.18 1.47 -29.39
N GLY A 161 28.48 1.09 -29.43
CA GLY A 161 29.20 0.71 -30.64
C GLY A 161 28.70 -0.56 -31.34
N ALA A 162 27.61 -1.18 -30.80
CA ALA A 162 26.97 -2.38 -31.38
C ALA A 162 25.44 -2.26 -31.26
N PRO A 163 24.79 -1.30 -31.95
CA PRO A 163 23.39 -1.05 -31.85
C PRO A 163 22.50 -2.24 -32.32
N GLU A 164 23.02 -3.08 -33.20
CA GLU A 164 22.35 -4.30 -33.66
C GLU A 164 22.13 -5.33 -32.54
N PHE A 165 22.83 -5.22 -31.43
CA PHE A 165 22.60 -6.02 -30.21
C PHE A 165 21.83 -5.26 -29.13
N GLY A 166 21.33 -4.05 -29.41
CA GLY A 166 20.57 -3.23 -28.47
C GLY A 166 21.44 -2.58 -27.39
N VAL A 167 22.75 -2.43 -27.59
CA VAL A 167 23.65 -1.77 -26.63
C VAL A 167 23.29 -0.29 -26.54
N GLY A 168 22.96 0.17 -25.31
CA GLY A 168 22.47 1.52 -25.03
C GLY A 168 20.94 1.64 -24.98
N GLU A 169 20.21 0.60 -25.36
CA GLU A 169 18.74 0.59 -25.29
C GLU A 169 18.23 0.07 -23.95
N PHE A 170 17.10 0.61 -23.50
CA PHE A 170 16.35 0.09 -22.35
C PHE A 170 15.20 -0.81 -22.79
N ILE A 171 15.00 -1.91 -22.08
CA ILE A 171 13.78 -2.71 -22.23
C ILE A 171 12.56 -1.85 -21.86
N LYS A 172 11.47 -1.98 -22.61
CA LYS A 172 10.21 -1.29 -22.33
C LYS A 172 9.32 -2.20 -21.47
N PRO A 173 8.38 -1.67 -20.67
CA PRO A 173 7.45 -2.49 -19.92
C PRO A 173 6.60 -3.40 -20.81
N TYR A 174 6.14 -4.51 -20.26
CA TYR A 174 5.15 -5.40 -20.88
C TYR A 174 3.80 -4.68 -21.06
N GLN A 175 3.35 -3.97 -20.02
CA GLN A 175 2.14 -3.14 -20.05
C GLN A 175 2.42 -1.81 -20.75
N GLN A 176 1.52 -1.41 -21.65
CA GLN A 176 1.66 -0.19 -22.43
C GLN A 176 0.63 0.87 -21.97
N PRO A 177 1.03 2.14 -21.82
CA PRO A 177 2.40 2.69 -22.05
C PRO A 177 3.38 2.36 -20.91
N HIS A 178 2.90 1.94 -19.75
CA HIS A 178 3.67 1.53 -18.57
C HIS A 178 2.76 0.83 -17.55
N PRO A 179 3.32 0.13 -16.54
CA PRO A 179 2.51 -0.41 -15.44
C PRO A 179 1.72 0.69 -14.73
N PRO A 180 0.52 0.40 -14.20
CA PRO A 180 -0.21 1.36 -13.39
C PRO A 180 0.66 1.89 -12.24
N LEU A 181 0.70 3.23 -12.09
CA LEU A 181 1.42 3.88 -11.01
C LEU A 181 0.49 4.12 -9.82
N ALA A 182 1.03 4.03 -8.61
CA ALA A 182 0.31 4.26 -7.37
C ALA A 182 1.15 5.07 -6.38
N THR A 183 0.52 5.65 -5.37
CA THR A 183 1.22 6.27 -4.24
C THR A 183 0.44 6.12 -2.94
N SER A 184 1.17 6.01 -1.82
CA SER A 184 0.58 5.98 -0.48
C SER A 184 0.23 7.38 0.00
N ILE A 185 -0.92 7.49 0.68
CA ILE A 185 -1.42 8.72 1.29
C ILE A 185 -1.49 8.50 2.80
N MET A 186 -0.61 9.18 3.54
CA MET A 186 -0.32 8.95 4.95
C MET A 186 -0.55 10.18 5.85
N SER A 187 -1.18 11.24 5.35
CA SER A 187 -1.44 12.44 6.14
C SER A 187 -2.70 13.16 5.69
N PRO A 188 -3.43 13.82 6.61
CA PRO A 188 -4.48 14.74 6.23
C PRO A 188 -3.92 15.87 5.34
N GLY A 189 -4.72 16.40 4.43
CA GLY A 189 -4.26 17.49 3.54
C GLY A 189 -3.09 17.08 2.64
N SER A 190 -3.07 15.86 2.17
CA SER A 190 -1.91 15.20 1.56
C SER A 190 -1.57 15.74 0.17
N ARG A 191 -0.33 16.22 0.00
CA ARG A 191 0.21 16.52 -1.33
C ARG A 191 0.30 15.30 -2.24
N SER A 192 0.51 14.10 -1.66
CA SER A 192 0.49 12.85 -2.42
C SER A 192 -0.89 12.56 -3.02
N ALA A 193 -1.99 12.91 -2.33
CA ALA A 193 -3.34 12.77 -2.88
C ALA A 193 -3.54 13.69 -4.10
N ARG A 194 -3.12 14.94 -3.99
CA ARG A 194 -3.15 15.92 -5.11
C ARG A 194 -2.29 15.44 -6.28
N MET A 195 -1.07 15.00 -6.01
CA MET A 195 -0.16 14.44 -7.04
C MET A 195 -0.78 13.22 -7.74
N ALA A 196 -1.41 12.33 -6.98
CA ALA A 196 -2.09 11.17 -7.57
C ALA A 196 -3.23 11.59 -8.50
N GLY A 197 -4.05 12.56 -8.12
CA GLY A 197 -5.12 13.12 -8.96
C GLY A 197 -4.58 13.81 -10.21
N GLU A 198 -3.59 14.68 -10.06
CA GLU A 198 -2.91 15.38 -11.15
C GLU A 198 -2.33 14.41 -12.19
N LEU A 199 -1.74 13.30 -11.76
CA LEU A 199 -1.04 12.35 -12.62
C LEU A 199 -1.88 11.13 -13.00
N GLY A 200 -3.09 10.96 -12.42
CA GLY A 200 -3.97 9.82 -12.67
C GLY A 200 -3.45 8.52 -12.04
N TRP A 201 -2.73 8.60 -10.92
CA TRP A 201 -2.20 7.44 -10.22
C TRP A 201 -3.23 6.83 -9.28
N ILE A 202 -3.02 5.57 -8.93
CA ILE A 202 -3.83 4.85 -7.94
C ILE A 202 -3.55 5.43 -6.55
N PRO A 203 -4.55 6.03 -5.86
CA PRO A 203 -4.39 6.52 -4.50
C PRO A 203 -4.58 5.38 -3.50
N ILE A 204 -3.60 5.17 -2.59
CA ILE A 204 -3.66 4.19 -1.51
C ILE A 204 -3.73 4.94 -0.18
N SER A 205 -4.92 5.07 0.37
CA SER A 205 -5.17 5.80 1.61
C SER A 205 -5.05 4.89 2.82
N SER A 206 -4.19 5.26 3.77
CA SER A 206 -3.92 4.42 4.93
C SER A 206 -4.83 4.77 6.11
N ALA A 207 -5.97 4.10 6.23
CA ALA A 207 -6.81 4.08 7.43
C ALA A 207 -6.35 3.06 8.49
N ALA A 208 -5.19 2.43 8.29
CA ALA A 208 -4.53 1.59 9.27
C ALA A 208 -3.48 2.36 10.10
N PHE A 209 -2.93 3.46 9.56
CA PHE A 209 -1.97 4.34 10.22
C PHE A 209 -2.57 5.67 10.66
N LEU A 210 -3.72 6.04 10.12
CA LEU A 210 -4.46 7.25 10.45
C LEU A 210 -5.87 6.88 10.86
N HIS A 211 -6.47 7.70 11.70
CA HIS A 211 -7.90 7.59 11.97
C HIS A 211 -8.71 7.74 10.65
N ALA A 212 -9.69 6.87 10.44
CA ALA A 212 -10.46 6.80 9.18
C ALA A 212 -11.14 8.12 8.77
N ARG A 213 -11.43 9.03 9.74
CA ARG A 213 -12.02 10.35 9.48
C ARG A 213 -11.21 11.22 8.50
N TYR A 214 -9.89 10.99 8.41
CA TYR A 214 -9.04 11.72 7.49
C TYR A 214 -9.09 11.20 6.05
N THR A 215 -9.60 9.99 5.86
CA THR A 215 -9.52 9.29 4.57
C THR A 215 -10.42 9.93 3.52
N ALA A 216 -11.60 10.45 3.91
CA ALA A 216 -12.51 11.14 2.99
C ALA A 216 -11.82 12.33 2.29
N SER A 217 -11.05 13.13 3.05
CA SER A 217 -10.33 14.28 2.51
C SER A 217 -9.28 13.90 1.46
N HIS A 218 -8.78 12.66 1.46
CA HIS A 218 -7.82 12.20 0.45
C HIS A 218 -8.46 12.09 -0.92
N TRP A 219 -9.70 11.56 -0.97
CA TRP A 219 -10.43 11.45 -2.22
C TRP A 219 -10.88 12.82 -2.75
N GLU A 220 -11.32 13.72 -1.86
CA GLU A 220 -11.68 15.09 -2.21
C GLU A 220 -10.50 15.81 -2.88
N GLN A 221 -9.30 15.71 -2.29
CA GLN A 221 -8.09 16.32 -2.84
C GLN A 221 -7.65 15.66 -4.16
N TYR A 222 -7.86 14.36 -4.30
CA TYR A 222 -7.64 13.65 -5.56
C TYR A 222 -8.56 14.18 -6.65
N LEU A 223 -9.87 14.30 -6.36
CA LEU A 223 -10.88 14.78 -7.31
C LEU A 223 -10.57 16.20 -7.78
N GLU A 224 -10.31 17.13 -6.86
CA GLU A 224 -9.97 18.52 -7.17
C GLU A 224 -8.76 18.62 -8.12
N ALA A 225 -7.73 17.83 -7.85
CA ALA A 225 -6.51 17.82 -8.65
C ALA A 225 -6.72 17.13 -10.03
N ALA A 226 -7.49 16.05 -10.07
CA ALA A 226 -7.82 15.36 -11.31
C ALA A 226 -8.68 16.24 -12.22
N GLU A 227 -9.68 16.92 -11.69
CA GLU A 227 -10.51 17.87 -12.42
C GLU A 227 -9.67 19.02 -13.00
N THR A 228 -8.79 19.62 -12.18
CA THR A 228 -7.86 20.66 -12.63
C THR A 228 -6.95 20.20 -13.77
N ALA A 229 -6.52 18.93 -13.72
CA ALA A 229 -5.69 18.32 -14.76
C ALA A 229 -6.49 17.79 -15.97
N GLY A 230 -7.82 17.93 -15.98
CA GLY A 230 -8.69 17.40 -17.05
C GLY A 230 -8.71 15.87 -17.13
N ARG A 231 -8.52 15.18 -16.00
CA ARG A 231 -8.48 13.70 -15.93
C ARG A 231 -9.78 13.14 -15.39
N PRO A 232 -10.25 12.00 -15.92
CA PRO A 232 -11.35 11.28 -15.31
C PRO A 232 -10.95 10.76 -13.92
N ALA A 233 -11.87 10.80 -12.98
CA ALA A 233 -11.71 10.25 -11.65
C ALA A 233 -12.81 9.22 -11.37
N ASP A 234 -12.41 7.95 -11.26
CA ASP A 234 -13.29 6.84 -10.94
C ASP A 234 -12.90 6.30 -9.55
N PRO A 235 -13.80 6.32 -8.56
CA PRO A 235 -13.51 5.83 -7.22
C PRO A 235 -13.19 4.32 -7.17
N GLU A 236 -13.43 3.57 -8.24
CA GLU A 236 -12.98 2.17 -8.35
C GLU A 236 -11.45 2.02 -8.30
N ILE A 237 -10.69 3.09 -8.60
CA ILE A 237 -9.23 3.06 -8.45
C ILE A 237 -8.77 3.35 -7.02
N TRP A 238 -9.64 3.82 -6.13
CA TRP A 238 -9.26 4.18 -4.77
C TRP A 238 -9.12 2.97 -3.87
N ARG A 239 -7.98 2.88 -3.17
CA ARG A 239 -7.64 1.84 -2.20
C ARG A 239 -7.70 2.43 -0.80
N ILE A 240 -8.43 1.74 0.10
CA ILE A 240 -8.41 2.05 1.53
C ILE A 240 -7.75 0.89 2.26
N VAL A 241 -6.64 1.18 2.94
CA VAL A 241 -5.93 0.21 3.78
C VAL A 241 -6.53 0.22 5.18
N ARG A 242 -6.96 -0.95 5.69
CA ARG A 242 -7.57 -1.10 7.00
C ARG A 242 -7.11 -2.39 7.67
N GLN A 243 -6.90 -2.38 8.98
CA GLN A 243 -6.82 -3.63 9.75
C GLN A 243 -8.20 -4.29 9.75
N VAL A 244 -8.26 -5.59 9.41
CA VAL A 244 -9.50 -6.36 9.39
C VAL A 244 -9.28 -7.72 10.04
N VAL A 245 -10.08 -8.03 11.05
CA VAL A 245 -10.06 -9.30 11.78
C VAL A 245 -11.47 -9.89 11.79
N VAL A 246 -11.65 -11.05 11.17
CA VAL A 246 -12.93 -11.76 11.11
C VAL A 246 -12.82 -13.07 11.88
N ALA A 247 -13.74 -13.30 12.80
CA ALA A 247 -13.83 -14.53 13.56
C ALA A 247 -15.31 -15.05 13.54
N PRO A 248 -15.57 -16.29 13.97
CA PRO A 248 -16.96 -16.80 14.07
C PRO A 248 -17.86 -15.97 14.97
N SER A 249 -17.30 -15.31 16.00
CA SER A 249 -18.03 -14.44 16.92
C SER A 249 -17.30 -13.11 17.16
N ASP A 250 -18.03 -12.12 17.63
CA ASP A 250 -17.48 -10.82 18.01
C ASP A 250 -16.54 -10.92 19.22
N GLU A 251 -16.84 -11.84 20.14
CA GLU A 251 -16.03 -12.10 21.32
C GLU A 251 -14.66 -12.65 20.96
N GLU A 252 -14.62 -13.72 20.13
CA GLU A 252 -13.36 -14.31 19.64
C GLU A 252 -12.50 -13.30 18.87
N ALA A 253 -13.13 -12.48 18.02
CA ALA A 253 -12.45 -11.42 17.30
C ALA A 253 -11.85 -10.38 18.25
N ARG A 254 -12.60 -9.97 19.27
CA ARG A 254 -12.16 -9.01 20.27
C ARG A 254 -10.99 -9.53 21.11
N GLU A 255 -11.09 -10.79 21.56
CA GLU A 255 -10.00 -11.44 22.31
C GLU A 255 -8.72 -11.45 21.49
N HIS A 256 -8.79 -11.78 20.20
CA HIS A 256 -7.62 -11.77 19.31
C HIS A 256 -7.05 -10.36 19.09
N VAL A 257 -7.89 -9.35 18.90
CA VAL A 257 -7.47 -7.94 18.72
C VAL A 257 -6.78 -7.40 19.96
N LEU A 258 -7.20 -7.81 21.14
CA LEU A 258 -6.69 -7.34 22.45
C LEU A 258 -5.71 -8.32 23.11
N ASP A 259 -5.26 -9.37 22.42
CA ASP A 259 -4.22 -10.24 22.96
C ASP A 259 -2.91 -9.44 23.14
N PRO A 260 -2.45 -9.24 24.39
CA PRO A 260 -1.25 -8.43 24.64
C PRO A 260 0.05 -9.05 24.10
N ASN A 261 0.04 -10.32 23.76
CA ASN A 261 1.14 -11.06 23.15
C ASN A 261 0.96 -11.30 21.65
N GLY A 262 -0.16 -10.83 21.10
CA GLY A 262 -0.51 -11.00 19.67
C GLY A 262 0.24 -10.01 18.77
N ALA A 263 0.26 -10.34 17.48
CA ALA A 263 0.89 -9.51 16.45
C ALA A 263 0.27 -8.10 16.36
N LEU A 264 -1.04 -7.97 16.57
CA LEU A 264 -1.71 -6.67 16.57
C LEU A 264 -1.25 -5.78 17.73
N ALA A 265 -1.05 -6.35 18.92
CA ALA A 265 -0.49 -5.60 20.06
C ALA A 265 0.92 -5.10 19.77
N PHE A 266 1.77 -5.95 19.16
CA PHE A 266 3.10 -5.57 18.74
C PHE A 266 3.04 -4.42 17.70
N TRP A 267 2.21 -4.57 16.66
CA TRP A 267 2.05 -3.59 15.61
C TRP A 267 1.52 -2.25 16.12
N TYR A 268 0.45 -2.26 16.95
CA TYR A 268 -0.11 -1.01 17.49
C TYR A 268 0.85 -0.29 18.47
N ARG A 269 1.61 -1.04 19.27
CA ARG A 269 2.69 -0.46 20.10
C ARG A 269 3.77 0.18 19.24
N TYR A 270 4.17 -0.47 18.15
CA TYR A 270 5.13 0.07 17.18
C TYR A 270 4.63 1.37 16.55
N VAL A 271 3.41 1.38 16.01
CA VAL A 271 2.80 2.58 15.38
C VAL A 271 2.64 3.70 16.42
N LEU A 272 2.13 3.40 17.60
CA LEU A 272 1.96 4.37 18.70
C LEU A 272 3.29 5.01 19.07
N GLY A 273 4.35 4.21 19.20
CA GLY A 273 5.71 4.70 19.45
C GLY A 273 6.22 5.61 18.33
N ALA A 274 6.03 5.22 17.09
CA ALA A 274 6.42 6.01 15.93
C ALA A 274 5.63 7.34 15.83
N MET A 275 4.34 7.35 16.15
CA MET A 275 3.51 8.56 16.16
C MET A 275 3.89 9.50 17.32
N ARG A 276 4.21 8.94 18.49
CA ARG A 276 4.71 9.72 19.62
C ARG A 276 6.04 10.40 19.31
N ALA A 277 6.99 9.66 18.73
CA ALA A 277 8.28 10.22 18.32
C ALA A 277 8.17 11.35 17.28
N ARG A 278 7.11 11.37 16.49
CA ARG A 278 6.80 12.40 15.47
C ARG A 278 5.87 13.51 15.99
N GLN A 279 5.45 13.46 17.25
CA GLN A 279 4.43 14.36 17.81
C GLN A 279 3.12 14.35 17.00
N ALA A 280 2.71 13.19 16.52
CA ALA A 280 1.60 12.99 15.59
C ALA A 280 0.45 12.14 16.18
N LEU A 281 0.44 11.93 17.51
CA LEU A 281 -0.61 11.16 18.20
C LEU A 281 -2.04 11.63 17.91
N PRO A 282 -2.34 12.94 17.75
CA PRO A 282 -3.69 13.39 17.37
C PRO A 282 -4.20 12.80 16.05
N LEU A 283 -3.31 12.35 15.15
CA LEU A 283 -3.69 11.76 13.87
C LEU A 283 -4.24 10.34 13.99
N VAL A 284 -3.92 9.65 15.08
CA VAL A 284 -4.32 8.27 15.35
C VAL A 284 -5.33 8.14 16.49
N ALA A 285 -5.45 9.15 17.33
CA ALA A 285 -6.38 9.17 18.44
C ALA A 285 -7.83 9.28 17.98
N PRO A 286 -8.79 8.66 18.69
CA PRO A 286 -10.22 8.94 18.52
C PRO A 286 -10.51 10.45 18.64
N GLU A 287 -11.50 10.95 17.92
CA GLU A 287 -11.82 12.39 17.88
C GLU A 287 -12.11 12.99 19.26
N ARG A 288 -12.73 12.18 20.13
CA ARG A 288 -13.13 12.60 21.49
C ARG A 288 -12.15 12.15 22.57
N HIS A 289 -10.95 11.69 22.19
CA HIS A 289 -9.95 11.30 23.19
C HIS A 289 -9.51 12.52 24.01
N PRO A 290 -9.61 12.47 25.34
CA PRO A 290 -9.40 13.65 26.20
C PRO A 290 -7.96 14.18 26.13
N ASP A 291 -6.98 13.30 25.98
CA ASP A 291 -5.56 13.65 25.86
C ASP A 291 -4.85 12.61 24.99
N PRO A 292 -4.49 12.92 23.74
CA PRO A 292 -3.80 11.99 22.83
C PRO A 292 -2.48 11.43 23.40
N GLU A 293 -1.81 12.14 24.33
CA GLU A 293 -0.57 11.65 24.94
C GLU A 293 -0.80 10.43 25.87
N LEU A 294 -2.04 10.25 26.33
CA LEU A 294 -2.44 9.11 27.16
C LEU A 294 -3.02 7.95 26.34
N LEU A 295 -3.07 8.08 25.01
CA LEU A 295 -3.59 7.03 24.12
C LEU A 295 -2.84 5.72 24.34
N THR A 296 -3.59 4.63 24.56
CA THR A 296 -3.07 3.27 24.70
C THR A 296 -3.15 2.51 23.38
N TRP A 297 -2.40 1.42 23.27
CA TRP A 297 -2.45 0.58 22.08
C TRP A 297 -3.79 -0.14 21.94
N GLU A 298 -4.43 -0.50 23.07
CA GLU A 298 -5.74 -1.15 23.11
C GLU A 298 -6.84 -0.22 22.56
N GLU A 299 -6.85 1.03 22.98
CA GLU A 299 -7.79 2.04 22.47
C GLU A 299 -7.58 2.25 20.97
N MET A 300 -6.33 2.35 20.53
CA MET A 300 -5.99 2.47 19.11
C MET A 300 -6.41 1.21 18.33
N ALA A 301 -6.18 0.01 18.86
CA ALA A 301 -6.56 -1.25 18.23
C ALA A 301 -8.09 -1.36 18.07
N LEU A 302 -8.86 -1.02 19.10
CA LEU A 302 -10.32 -1.05 19.05
C LEU A 302 -10.90 -0.05 18.06
N GLU A 303 -10.30 1.13 17.91
CA GLU A 303 -10.77 2.18 17.02
C GLU A 303 -10.37 1.92 15.56
N GLN A 304 -9.15 1.44 15.33
CA GLN A 304 -8.59 1.35 13.98
C GLN A 304 -8.70 -0.04 13.35
N THR A 305 -9.15 -1.06 14.08
CA THR A 305 -9.44 -2.39 13.50
C THR A 305 -10.93 -2.51 13.19
N THR A 306 -11.23 -3.00 12.01
CA THR A 306 -12.55 -3.53 11.65
C THR A 306 -12.56 -4.99 12.09
N PHE A 307 -13.36 -5.35 13.12
CA PHE A 307 -13.32 -6.71 13.66
C PHE A 307 -14.67 -7.20 14.15
N GLY A 308 -14.83 -8.51 14.16
CA GLY A 308 -16.04 -9.17 14.66
C GLY A 308 -16.42 -10.39 13.85
N SER A 309 -17.66 -10.83 14.04
CA SER A 309 -18.31 -11.83 13.19
C SER A 309 -18.50 -11.29 11.76
N PRO A 310 -18.73 -12.15 10.77
CA PRO A 310 -18.96 -11.69 9.39
C PRO A 310 -20.07 -10.64 9.25
N SER A 311 -21.14 -10.70 10.05
CA SER A 311 -22.19 -9.68 10.06
C SER A 311 -21.71 -8.35 10.61
N THR A 312 -21.05 -8.35 11.75
CA THR A 312 -20.52 -7.16 12.41
C THR A 312 -19.47 -6.47 11.52
N VAL A 313 -18.59 -7.24 10.86
CA VAL A 313 -17.63 -6.68 9.94
C VAL A 313 -18.30 -6.05 8.71
N VAL A 314 -19.38 -6.63 8.18
CA VAL A 314 -20.16 -6.00 7.10
C VAL A 314 -20.72 -4.66 7.54
N ASP A 315 -21.32 -4.57 8.73
CA ASP A 315 -21.90 -3.32 9.25
C ASP A 315 -20.80 -2.23 9.43
N GLN A 316 -19.63 -2.61 9.96
CA GLN A 316 -18.49 -1.70 10.11
C GLN A 316 -17.93 -1.24 8.74
N LEU A 317 -17.89 -2.10 7.74
CA LEU A 317 -17.46 -1.72 6.38
C LEU A 317 -18.48 -0.81 5.69
N VAL A 318 -19.77 -0.98 5.96
CA VAL A 318 -20.82 -0.05 5.50
C VAL A 318 -20.61 1.32 6.15
N ALA A 319 -20.39 1.37 7.46
CA ALA A 319 -20.11 2.61 8.18
C ALA A 319 -18.81 3.29 7.68
N LEU A 320 -17.77 2.51 7.39
CA LEU A 320 -16.55 3.04 6.79
C LEU A 320 -16.84 3.69 5.43
N ARG A 321 -17.61 3.02 4.56
CA ARG A 321 -17.99 3.57 3.25
C ARG A 321 -18.87 4.81 3.38
N ASP A 322 -19.75 4.87 4.38
CA ASP A 322 -20.58 6.05 4.62
C ASP A 322 -19.73 7.24 5.11
N LEU A 323 -18.65 6.96 5.86
CA LEU A 323 -17.69 7.97 6.31
C LEU A 323 -16.78 8.46 5.19
N THR A 324 -16.26 7.56 4.35
CA THR A 324 -15.20 7.88 3.38
C THR A 324 -15.73 8.17 1.97
N GLY A 325 -16.93 7.71 1.65
CA GLY A 325 -17.44 7.60 0.29
C GLY A 325 -17.14 6.26 -0.37
N HIS A 326 -17.49 6.14 -1.65
CA HIS A 326 -17.25 4.91 -2.41
C HIS A 326 -15.75 4.72 -2.71
N PHE A 327 -15.28 3.49 -2.57
CA PHE A 327 -13.92 3.06 -2.95
C PHE A 327 -13.96 1.66 -3.59
N GLY A 328 -13.05 1.42 -4.52
CA GLY A 328 -13.04 0.17 -5.31
C GLY A 328 -12.41 -1.01 -4.60
N VAL A 329 -11.39 -0.79 -3.75
CA VAL A 329 -10.64 -1.87 -3.11
C VAL A 329 -10.49 -1.63 -1.61
N LEU A 330 -10.95 -2.59 -0.80
CA LEU A 330 -10.56 -2.72 0.59
C LEU A 330 -9.24 -3.48 0.65
N THR A 331 -8.19 -2.80 1.06
CA THR A 331 -6.86 -3.40 1.17
C THR A 331 -6.60 -3.73 2.64
N THR A 332 -6.63 -5.02 2.97
CA THR A 332 -6.41 -5.46 4.36
C THR A 332 -4.94 -5.37 4.71
N MET A 333 -4.64 -4.77 5.86
CA MET A 333 -3.27 -4.76 6.37
C MET A 333 -2.89 -6.16 6.81
N ALA A 334 -1.80 -6.69 6.30
CA ALA A 334 -1.21 -7.93 6.77
C ALA A 334 -0.05 -7.60 7.71
N VAL A 335 -0.22 -7.98 8.95
CA VAL A 335 0.83 -8.01 9.96
C VAL A 335 1.28 -9.46 10.19
N GLU A 336 2.18 -9.71 11.11
CA GLU A 336 2.64 -11.04 11.42
C GLU A 336 1.50 -12.02 11.75
N TRP A 337 1.68 -13.28 11.43
CA TRP A 337 0.79 -14.37 11.80
C TRP A 337 1.32 -15.15 13.01
N THR A 338 1.26 -14.58 14.21
CA THR A 338 1.58 -15.31 15.44
C THR A 338 0.64 -16.49 15.68
N ASP A 339 -0.63 -16.36 15.24
CA ASP A 339 -1.58 -17.47 15.15
C ASP A 339 -1.97 -17.69 13.68
N ALA A 340 -1.14 -18.41 12.94
CA ALA A 340 -1.38 -18.68 11.52
C ALA A 340 -2.72 -19.38 11.22
N PRO A 341 -3.23 -20.35 12.02
CA PRO A 341 -4.57 -20.90 11.84
C PRO A 341 -5.69 -19.86 11.94
N PHE A 342 -5.62 -18.96 12.91
CA PHE A 342 -6.60 -17.88 13.08
C PHE A 342 -6.53 -16.90 11.90
N GLY A 343 -5.34 -16.43 11.53
CA GLY A 343 -5.14 -15.51 10.42
C GLY A 343 -5.69 -16.06 9.10
N ARG A 344 -5.42 -17.33 8.80
CA ARG A 344 -5.97 -18.02 7.61
C ARG A 344 -7.49 -18.05 7.62
N ARG A 345 -8.09 -18.47 8.75
CA ARG A 345 -9.55 -18.48 8.91
C ARG A 345 -10.16 -17.10 8.75
N SER A 346 -9.54 -16.07 9.33
CA SER A 346 -9.98 -14.69 9.18
C SER A 346 -10.00 -14.24 7.72
N MET A 347 -8.94 -14.52 6.95
CA MET A 347 -8.90 -14.25 5.51
C MET A 347 -9.97 -15.01 4.73
N GLU A 348 -10.21 -16.27 5.07
CA GLU A 348 -11.26 -17.09 4.44
C GLU A 348 -12.65 -16.56 4.72
N LEU A 349 -12.96 -16.20 5.97
CA LEU A 349 -14.24 -15.61 6.36
C LEU A 349 -14.46 -14.26 5.65
N LEU A 350 -13.42 -13.42 5.57
CA LEU A 350 -13.48 -12.16 4.87
C LEU A 350 -13.83 -12.35 3.38
N ALA A 351 -13.11 -13.25 2.71
CA ALA A 351 -13.30 -13.48 1.27
C ALA A 351 -14.63 -14.19 0.95
N ARG A 352 -15.00 -15.20 1.72
CA ARG A 352 -16.13 -16.10 1.40
C ARG A 352 -17.46 -15.67 2.00
N GLU A 353 -17.44 -14.93 3.12
CA GLU A 353 -18.67 -14.52 3.79
C GLU A 353 -18.88 -13.01 3.79
N VAL A 354 -17.89 -12.23 4.23
CA VAL A 354 -18.04 -10.78 4.37
C VAL A 354 -18.18 -10.12 3.01
N LEU A 355 -17.27 -10.37 2.08
CA LEU A 355 -17.27 -9.73 0.77
C LEU A 355 -18.59 -9.94 -0.01
N PRO A 356 -19.15 -11.16 -0.12
CA PRO A 356 -20.42 -11.36 -0.80
C PRO A 356 -21.62 -10.70 -0.08
N ARG A 357 -21.61 -10.66 1.26
CA ARG A 357 -22.67 -9.98 2.04
C ARG A 357 -22.62 -8.47 1.83
N PHE A 358 -21.42 -7.88 1.87
CA PHE A 358 -21.21 -6.45 1.60
C PHE A 358 -21.67 -6.08 0.18
N ALA A 359 -21.36 -6.91 -0.82
CA ALA A 359 -21.77 -6.67 -2.20
C ALA A 359 -23.31 -6.66 -2.36
N ARG A 360 -24.01 -7.58 -1.69
CA ARG A 360 -25.49 -7.59 -1.65
C ARG A 360 -26.06 -6.34 -0.97
N HIS A 361 -25.49 -5.91 0.14
CA HIS A 361 -25.91 -4.69 0.83
C HIS A 361 -25.74 -3.47 -0.09
N ALA A 362 -24.63 -3.36 -0.78
CA ALA A 362 -24.37 -2.27 -1.72
C ALA A 362 -25.37 -2.24 -2.90
N ALA A 363 -25.74 -3.39 -3.44
CA ALA A 363 -26.72 -3.50 -4.52
C ALA A 363 -28.12 -3.05 -4.07
N ASN A 364 -28.55 -3.48 -2.87
CA ASN A 364 -29.84 -3.10 -2.30
C ASN A 364 -29.93 -1.59 -2.01
N ALA A 365 -28.87 -0.99 -1.48
CA ALA A 365 -28.80 0.46 -1.22
C ALA A 365 -28.85 1.28 -2.52
N SER A 366 -28.25 0.80 -3.59
CA SER A 366 -28.31 1.44 -4.92
C SER A 366 -29.71 1.37 -5.52
N ALA A 367 -30.38 0.23 -5.42
CA ALA A 367 -31.76 0.05 -5.90
C ALA A 367 -32.76 0.95 -5.15
N ALA A 368 -32.55 1.15 -3.83
CA ALA A 368 -33.42 2.01 -3.01
C ALA A 368 -33.28 3.52 -3.30
N ARG A 369 -32.16 3.95 -3.92
CA ARG A 369 -31.94 5.37 -4.32
C ARG A 369 -32.46 5.69 -5.73
N THR A 370 -32.90 4.69 -6.47
CA THR A 370 -33.40 4.86 -7.86
C THR A 370 -34.93 4.98 -7.91
N PHE A 371 -35.62 4.86 -6.77
CA PHE A 371 -37.03 5.12 -6.57
C PHE A 371 -37.25 6.40 -5.74
#